data_a849e3322e4372de2c63ef2b93ffc801
#
_entry.id   a849e3322e4372de2c63ef2b93ffc801
#
_cell.length_a   1.000
_cell.length_b   1.000
_cell.length_c   1.000
_cell.angle_alpha   90.00
_cell.angle_beta   90.00
_cell.angle_gamma   90.00
#
_symmetry.space_group_name_H-M   'P 1'
#
loop_
_entity.id
_entity.type
_entity.pdbx_description
1 polymer ?
#
loop_
_entity_poly.entity_id
_entity_poly.type
_entity_poly.pdbx_seq_one_letter_code
_entity_poly.pdbx_strand_id
1 'polypeptide(L)'
;VSGEESRELAASIAKLRRGCKLIKRFCIVCLIGFTASWAVLLALTLFDLVAVGVDGEKVRTVLYILCNGIIISFLLVISVQIFAGIVAGDSPFTMKQVRRFRVTALLLFALAFVEALLAANFSQVVNVPNTYVVYDSVGGAEPVPIDINIMILFFAVMILGVSIVFQYGNLLQRLSDETE
;
A
#
# COMPACT_ATOMS: atom_id res chain seq x y z
N VAL A 1 -41.33 -4.58 2.17
CA VAL A 1 -40.44 -3.47 1.75
C VAL A 1 -41.21 -2.63 0.76
N SER A 2 -41.49 -1.36 1.08
CA SER A 2 -42.26 -0.48 0.20
C SER A 2 -41.49 -0.23 -1.10
N GLY A 3 -42.20 -0.04 -2.22
CA GLY A 3 -41.57 0.18 -3.53
C GLY A 3 -40.67 1.46 -3.59
N GLU A 4 -40.84 2.39 -2.64
CA GLU A 4 -39.99 3.57 -2.46
C GLU A 4 -38.64 3.22 -1.83
N GLU A 5 -38.61 2.40 -0.77
CA GLU A 5 -37.36 1.96 -0.14
C GLU A 5 -36.46 1.18 -1.10
N SER A 6 -37.06 0.33 -1.95
CA SER A 6 -36.29 -0.42 -2.94
C SER A 6 -35.67 0.48 -4.04
N ARG A 7 -36.35 1.57 -4.42
CA ARG A 7 -35.84 2.58 -5.37
C ARG A 7 -34.70 3.43 -4.77
N GLU A 8 -34.83 3.85 -3.52
CA GLU A 8 -33.79 4.60 -2.83
C GLU A 8 -32.52 3.76 -2.63
N LEU A 9 -32.69 2.48 -2.27
CA LEU A 9 -31.57 1.55 -2.13
C LEU A 9 -30.85 1.31 -3.46
N ALA A 10 -31.59 1.13 -4.55
CA ALA A 10 -31.02 0.98 -5.89
C ALA A 10 -30.27 2.26 -6.36
N ALA A 11 -30.81 3.45 -6.05
CA ALA A 11 -30.15 4.70 -6.37
C ALA A 11 -28.85 4.89 -5.57
N SER A 12 -28.84 4.53 -4.30
CA SER A 12 -27.67 4.58 -3.42
C SER A 12 -26.56 3.64 -3.90
N ILE A 13 -26.91 2.41 -4.28
CA ILE A 13 -25.98 1.43 -4.84
C ILE A 13 -25.41 1.93 -6.17
N ALA A 14 -26.23 2.53 -7.04
CA ALA A 14 -25.77 3.08 -8.31
C ALA A 14 -24.78 4.23 -8.12
N LYS A 15 -25.01 5.10 -7.12
CA LYS A 15 -24.12 6.21 -6.75
C LYS A 15 -22.78 5.68 -6.22
N LEU A 16 -22.82 4.66 -5.34
CA LEU A 16 -21.63 4.01 -4.81
C LEU A 16 -20.78 3.38 -5.92
N ARG A 17 -21.42 2.65 -6.84
CA ARG A 17 -20.73 2.04 -7.99
C ARG A 17 -20.07 3.08 -8.90
N ARG A 18 -20.68 4.27 -9.10
CA ARG A 18 -20.06 5.36 -9.87
C ARG A 18 -18.81 5.88 -9.17
N GLY A 19 -18.87 6.09 -7.85
CA GLY A 19 -17.70 6.50 -7.05
C GLY A 19 -16.56 5.48 -7.14
N CYS A 20 -16.87 4.19 -6.96
CA CYS A 20 -15.87 3.12 -7.07
C CYS A 20 -15.26 3.00 -8.48
N LYS A 21 -16.03 3.25 -9.55
CA LYS A 21 -15.49 3.32 -10.92
C LYS A 21 -14.50 4.46 -11.10
N LEU A 22 -14.78 5.62 -10.52
CA LEU A 22 -13.90 6.78 -10.58
C LEU A 22 -12.59 6.52 -9.82
N ILE A 23 -12.68 5.99 -8.60
CA ILE A 23 -11.51 5.62 -7.79
C ILE A 23 -10.67 4.55 -8.50
N LYS A 24 -11.31 3.52 -9.07
CA LYS A 24 -10.62 2.50 -9.87
C LYS A 24 -9.82 3.12 -11.02
N ARG A 25 -10.44 4.05 -11.79
CA ARG A 25 -9.75 4.74 -12.89
C ARG A 25 -8.57 5.56 -12.38
N PHE A 26 -8.77 6.29 -11.28
CA PHE A 26 -7.71 7.04 -10.64
C PHE A 26 -6.54 6.14 -10.21
N CYS A 27 -6.81 5.01 -9.56
CA CYS A 27 -5.78 4.03 -9.19
C CYS A 27 -5.03 3.48 -10.40
N ILE A 28 -5.70 3.25 -11.54
CA ILE A 28 -5.04 2.80 -12.77
C ILE A 28 -4.13 3.89 -13.33
N VAL A 29 -4.56 5.14 -13.35
CA VAL A 29 -3.71 6.26 -13.80
C VAL A 29 -2.50 6.42 -12.89
N CYS A 30 -2.69 6.34 -11.56
CA CYS A 30 -1.61 6.35 -10.59
C CYS A 30 -0.64 5.18 -10.80
N LEU A 31 -1.14 3.97 -11.07
CA LEU A 31 -0.31 2.80 -11.34
C LEU A 31 0.57 3.02 -12.57
N ILE A 32 -0.03 3.49 -13.69
CA ILE A 32 0.72 3.74 -14.93
C ILE A 32 1.75 4.86 -14.72
N GLY A 33 1.34 5.98 -14.13
CA GLY A 33 2.24 7.11 -13.86
C GLY A 33 3.38 6.72 -12.93
N PHE A 34 3.08 6.01 -11.84
CA PHE A 34 4.08 5.55 -10.90
C PHE A 34 5.08 4.57 -11.54
N THR A 35 4.58 3.54 -12.23
CA THR A 35 5.45 2.53 -12.86
C THR A 35 6.33 3.14 -13.95
N ALA A 36 5.82 4.10 -14.73
CA ALA A 36 6.61 4.82 -15.72
C ALA A 36 7.72 5.66 -15.05
N SER A 37 7.39 6.45 -14.03
CA SER A 37 8.36 7.26 -13.28
C SER A 37 9.42 6.39 -12.60
N TRP A 38 8.98 5.29 -11.98
CA TRP A 38 9.86 4.35 -11.32
C TRP A 38 10.83 3.67 -12.31
N ALA A 39 10.34 3.26 -13.49
CA ALA A 39 11.18 2.65 -14.51
C ALA A 39 12.26 3.62 -15.00
N VAL A 40 11.91 4.90 -15.22
CA VAL A 40 12.87 5.94 -15.59
C VAL A 40 13.90 6.16 -14.48
N LEU A 41 13.47 6.28 -13.25
CA LEU A 41 14.36 6.48 -12.11
C LEU A 41 15.33 5.30 -11.96
N LEU A 42 14.82 4.06 -12.06
CA LEU A 42 15.65 2.86 -12.01
C LEU A 42 16.66 2.80 -13.16
N ALA A 43 16.25 3.17 -14.37
CA ALA A 43 17.15 3.21 -15.52
C ALA A 43 18.27 4.24 -15.34
N LEU A 44 17.96 5.43 -14.81
CA LEU A 44 18.95 6.48 -14.55
C LEU A 44 19.94 6.05 -13.46
N THR A 45 19.46 5.43 -12.39
CA THR A 45 20.35 4.96 -11.30
C THR A 45 21.23 3.80 -11.73
N LEU A 46 20.73 2.90 -12.58
CA LEU A 46 21.53 1.82 -13.17
C LEU A 46 22.57 2.37 -14.14
N PHE A 47 22.21 3.38 -14.95
CA PHE A 47 23.15 4.04 -15.84
C PHE A 47 24.28 4.71 -15.07
N ASP A 48 23.96 5.43 -13.98
CA ASP A 48 24.97 6.05 -13.12
C ASP A 48 25.89 5.01 -12.47
N LEU A 49 25.35 3.86 -12.03
CA LEU A 49 26.12 2.76 -11.48
C LEU A 49 27.15 2.20 -12.49
N VAL A 50 26.77 2.11 -13.77
CA VAL A 50 27.64 1.60 -14.84
C VAL A 50 28.65 2.66 -15.29
N ALA A 51 28.26 3.93 -15.41
CA ALA A 51 29.08 5.01 -15.95
C ALA A 51 30.17 5.49 -14.96
N VAL A 52 29.83 5.56 -13.67
CA VAL A 52 30.73 6.15 -12.63
C VAL A 52 31.46 5.07 -11.81
N GLY A 53 31.00 3.81 -11.91
CA GLY A 53 31.56 2.69 -11.16
C GLY A 53 30.70 2.25 -9.98
N VAL A 54 30.93 1.02 -9.55
CA VAL A 54 30.16 0.33 -8.49
C VAL A 54 30.69 0.78 -7.14
N ASP A 55 29.82 1.46 -6.38
CA ASP A 55 30.05 1.82 -4.98
C ASP A 55 28.93 1.24 -4.11
N GLY A 56 29.25 0.91 -2.85
CA GLY A 56 28.33 0.30 -1.90
C GLY A 56 27.06 1.15 -1.66
N GLU A 57 27.19 2.48 -1.60
CA GLU A 57 26.06 3.39 -1.49
C GLU A 57 25.14 3.35 -2.70
N LYS A 58 25.70 3.31 -3.90
CA LYS A 58 24.92 3.24 -5.14
C LYS A 58 24.16 1.92 -5.25
N VAL A 59 24.82 0.81 -4.91
CA VAL A 59 24.18 -0.52 -4.89
C VAL A 59 22.99 -0.51 -3.93
N ARG A 60 23.15 0.07 -2.73
CA ARG A 60 22.07 0.19 -1.76
C ARG A 60 20.91 1.06 -2.27
N THR A 61 21.23 2.19 -2.93
CA THR A 61 20.23 3.08 -3.53
C THR A 61 19.44 2.35 -4.63
N VAL A 62 20.10 1.62 -5.51
CA VAL A 62 19.44 0.81 -6.55
C VAL A 62 18.53 -0.24 -5.91
N LEU A 63 19.00 -0.95 -4.86
CA LEU A 63 18.22 -1.95 -4.16
C LEU A 63 17.00 -1.33 -3.48
N TYR A 64 17.16 -0.16 -2.85
CA TYR A 64 16.06 0.58 -2.24
C TYR A 64 14.99 0.97 -3.28
N ILE A 65 15.40 1.60 -4.39
CA ILE A 65 14.48 2.00 -5.46
C ILE A 65 13.75 0.77 -6.03
N LEU A 66 14.46 -0.33 -6.22
CA LEU A 66 13.89 -1.57 -6.76
C LEU A 66 12.86 -2.18 -5.80
N CYS A 67 13.22 -2.38 -4.55
CA CYS A 67 12.30 -2.97 -3.55
C CYS A 67 11.08 -2.08 -3.32
N ASN A 68 11.30 -0.77 -3.13
CA ASN A 68 10.24 0.20 -2.91
C ASN A 68 9.27 0.25 -4.10
N GLY A 69 9.78 0.35 -5.31
CA GLY A 69 8.97 0.39 -6.52
C GLY A 69 8.14 -0.88 -6.74
N ILE A 70 8.70 -2.05 -6.47
CA ILE A 70 7.96 -3.32 -6.55
C ILE A 70 6.82 -3.33 -5.53
N ILE A 71 7.09 -3.01 -4.26
CA ILE A 71 6.08 -3.05 -3.20
C ILE A 71 4.94 -2.06 -3.50
N ILE A 72 5.25 -0.82 -3.87
CA ILE A 72 4.23 0.18 -4.20
C ILE A 72 3.42 -0.24 -5.43
N SER A 73 4.04 -0.82 -6.46
CA SER A 73 3.32 -1.35 -7.62
C SER A 73 2.32 -2.44 -7.22
N PHE A 74 2.71 -3.37 -6.36
CA PHE A 74 1.80 -4.39 -5.82
C PHE A 74 0.66 -3.78 -5.01
N LEU A 75 0.92 -2.78 -4.16
CA LEU A 75 -0.12 -2.07 -3.41
C LEU A 75 -1.15 -1.42 -4.34
N LEU A 76 -0.70 -0.76 -5.41
CA LEU A 76 -1.58 -0.14 -6.40
C LEU A 76 -2.40 -1.18 -7.18
N VAL A 77 -1.79 -2.31 -7.58
CA VAL A 77 -2.50 -3.41 -8.25
C VAL A 77 -3.59 -4.00 -7.35
N ILE A 78 -3.30 -4.23 -6.06
CA ILE A 78 -4.29 -4.74 -5.10
C ILE A 78 -5.42 -3.72 -4.93
N SER A 79 -5.10 -2.43 -4.83
CA SER A 79 -6.11 -1.37 -4.76
C SER A 79 -7.05 -1.37 -5.97
N VAL A 80 -6.51 -1.50 -7.19
CA VAL A 80 -7.32 -1.64 -8.41
C VAL A 80 -8.22 -2.88 -8.34
N GLN A 81 -7.71 -4.01 -7.83
CA GLN A 81 -8.48 -5.25 -7.72
C GLN A 81 -9.60 -5.15 -6.67
N ILE A 82 -9.39 -4.43 -5.55
CA ILE A 82 -10.41 -4.19 -4.54
C ILE A 82 -11.59 -3.43 -5.16
N PHE A 83 -11.32 -2.30 -5.81
CA PHE A 83 -12.36 -1.49 -6.45
C PHE A 83 -12.98 -2.19 -7.68
N ALA A 84 -12.23 -3.03 -8.39
CA ALA A 84 -12.78 -3.82 -9.50
C ALA A 84 -13.84 -4.82 -9.02
N GLY A 85 -13.61 -5.51 -7.90
CA GLY A 85 -14.58 -6.43 -7.31
C GLY A 85 -15.89 -5.72 -6.92
N ILE A 86 -15.78 -4.56 -6.25
CA ILE A 86 -16.95 -3.77 -5.85
C ILE A 86 -17.75 -3.28 -7.09
N VAL A 87 -17.06 -2.86 -8.14
CA VAL A 87 -17.69 -2.44 -9.40
C VAL A 87 -18.38 -3.61 -10.10
N ALA A 88 -17.83 -4.82 -10.01
CA ALA A 88 -18.44 -6.04 -10.57
C ALA A 88 -19.70 -6.48 -9.80
N GLY A 89 -19.90 -5.96 -8.61
CA GLY A 89 -21.08 -6.28 -7.78
C GLY A 89 -20.79 -7.30 -6.69
N ASP A 90 -19.51 -7.64 -6.48
CA ASP A 90 -19.13 -8.49 -5.37
C ASP A 90 -19.47 -7.80 -4.04
N SER A 91 -19.97 -8.56 -3.06
CA SER A 91 -20.14 -8.04 -1.70
C SER A 91 -18.79 -7.54 -1.15
N PRO A 92 -18.75 -6.37 -0.51
CA PRO A 92 -17.53 -5.87 0.09
C PRO A 92 -16.99 -6.77 1.21
N PHE A 93 -17.85 -7.60 1.82
CA PHE A 93 -17.52 -8.50 2.94
C PHE A 93 -17.08 -9.90 2.49
N THR A 94 -16.57 -10.08 1.29
CA THR A 94 -16.08 -11.38 0.83
C THR A 94 -14.72 -11.73 1.44
N MET A 95 -14.45 -13.04 1.68
CA MET A 95 -13.13 -13.52 2.13
C MET A 95 -11.99 -13.16 1.17
N LYS A 96 -12.30 -12.97 -0.12
CA LYS A 96 -11.35 -12.43 -1.12
C LYS A 96 -10.89 -11.01 -0.74
N GLN A 97 -11.81 -10.13 -0.33
CA GLN A 97 -11.48 -8.77 0.07
C GLN A 97 -10.69 -8.74 1.38
N VAL A 98 -11.10 -9.55 2.36
CA VAL A 98 -10.35 -9.71 3.63
C VAL A 98 -8.90 -10.09 3.36
N ARG A 99 -8.66 -11.07 2.47
CA ARG A 99 -7.31 -11.50 2.11
C ARG A 99 -6.52 -10.38 1.44
N ARG A 100 -7.13 -9.58 0.55
CA ARG A 100 -6.49 -8.44 -0.11
C ARG A 100 -6.06 -7.38 0.90
N PHE A 101 -6.92 -7.04 1.88
CA PHE A 101 -6.57 -6.10 2.95
C PHE A 101 -5.41 -6.61 3.80
N ARG A 102 -5.37 -7.90 4.14
CA ARG A 102 -4.24 -8.49 4.87
C ARG A 102 -2.94 -8.42 4.09
N VAL A 103 -2.98 -8.74 2.80
CA VAL A 103 -1.80 -8.64 1.93
C VAL A 103 -1.34 -7.19 1.82
N THR A 104 -2.27 -6.23 1.70
CA THR A 104 -1.95 -4.79 1.71
C THR A 104 -1.25 -4.38 3.01
N ALA A 105 -1.76 -4.81 4.16
CA ALA A 105 -1.13 -4.52 5.46
C ALA A 105 0.28 -5.12 5.55
N LEU A 106 0.47 -6.38 5.13
CA LEU A 106 1.78 -7.03 5.10
C LEU A 106 2.77 -6.32 4.17
N LEU A 107 2.32 -5.86 3.00
CA LEU A 107 3.15 -5.08 2.08
C LEU A 107 3.55 -3.72 2.67
N LEU A 108 2.68 -3.07 3.42
CA LEU A 108 3.01 -1.84 4.13
C LEU A 108 4.03 -2.08 5.26
N PHE A 109 3.92 -3.19 6.00
CA PHE A 109 4.95 -3.58 6.96
C PHE A 109 6.30 -3.86 6.27
N ALA A 110 6.28 -4.57 5.13
CA ALA A 110 7.47 -4.83 4.33
C ALA A 110 8.08 -3.52 3.80
N LEU A 111 7.25 -2.56 3.38
CA LEU A 111 7.70 -1.24 2.94
C LEU A 111 8.40 -0.49 4.07
N ALA A 112 7.78 -0.42 5.26
CA ALA A 112 8.38 0.22 6.44
C ALA A 112 9.71 -0.44 6.82
N PHE A 113 9.82 -1.77 6.70
CA PHE A 113 11.04 -2.50 6.96
C PHE A 113 12.15 -2.20 5.93
N VAL A 114 11.78 -2.15 4.65
CA VAL A 114 12.72 -1.77 3.56
C VAL A 114 13.22 -0.34 3.77
N GLU A 115 12.34 0.60 4.13
CA GLU A 115 12.72 1.97 4.45
C GLU A 115 13.70 2.01 5.64
N ALA A 116 13.38 1.33 6.73
CA ALA A 116 14.24 1.30 7.91
C ALA A 116 15.64 0.73 7.62
N LEU A 117 15.75 -0.29 6.78
CA LEU A 117 17.03 -0.93 6.46
C LEU A 117 17.85 -0.21 5.39
N LEU A 118 17.20 0.33 4.37
CA LEU A 118 17.87 0.81 3.17
C LEU A 118 17.90 2.34 3.03
N ALA A 119 16.96 3.05 3.65
CA ALA A 119 16.84 4.51 3.53
C ALA A 119 17.67 5.29 4.57
N ALA A 120 18.39 4.62 5.47
CA ALA A 120 19.08 5.23 6.60
C ALA A 120 20.00 6.42 6.24
N ASN A 121 20.51 6.47 5.00
CA ASN A 121 21.32 7.62 4.51
C ASN A 121 20.55 8.55 3.57
N PHE A 122 19.37 8.13 3.08
CA PHE A 122 18.59 8.94 2.14
C PHE A 122 17.82 10.05 2.86
N SER A 123 17.40 9.82 4.10
CA SER A 123 16.70 10.80 4.92
C SER A 123 17.59 11.97 5.38
N GLN A 124 18.91 11.81 5.43
CA GLN A 124 19.83 12.92 5.68
C GLN A 124 19.87 13.92 4.51
N VAL A 125 19.58 13.48 3.29
CA VAL A 125 19.58 14.33 2.09
C VAL A 125 18.19 14.94 1.84
N VAL A 126 17.12 14.23 2.22
CA VAL A 126 15.72 14.70 2.08
C VAL A 126 15.10 14.74 3.46
N ASN A 127 14.83 15.94 3.95
CA ASN A 127 14.16 16.13 5.24
C ASN A 127 12.71 15.66 5.13
N VAL A 128 12.48 14.36 5.40
CA VAL A 128 11.14 13.77 5.34
C VAL A 128 10.44 14.04 6.67
N PRO A 129 9.35 14.81 6.68
CA PRO A 129 8.60 15.05 7.90
C PRO A 129 7.98 13.73 8.41
N ASN A 130 7.94 13.55 9.72
CA ASN A 130 7.41 12.38 10.45
C ASN A 130 8.31 11.13 10.47
N THR A 131 9.61 11.27 10.21
CA THR A 131 10.58 10.18 10.40
C THR A 131 11.28 10.33 11.74
N TYR A 132 11.30 9.27 12.55
CA TYR A 132 12.03 9.22 13.81
C TYR A 132 13.34 8.49 13.60
N VAL A 133 14.42 9.15 13.95
CA VAL A 133 15.77 8.59 13.88
C VAL A 133 16.09 7.95 15.23
N VAL A 134 16.29 6.65 15.25
CA VAL A 134 16.74 5.92 16.45
C VAL A 134 18.26 5.81 16.40
N TYR A 135 18.91 6.38 17.38
CA TYR A 135 20.36 6.30 17.52
C TYR A 135 20.69 5.07 18.40
N ASP A 136 21.39 4.11 17.86
CA ASP A 136 21.95 3.00 18.65
C ASP A 136 23.41 3.31 18.97
N SER A 137 23.72 3.55 20.24
CA SER A 137 25.05 3.90 20.71
C SER A 137 25.77 2.68 21.31
N VAL A 138 25.88 1.60 20.56
CA VAL A 138 26.64 0.44 21.00
C VAL A 138 28.09 0.54 20.53
N GLY A 139 29.01 0.82 21.45
CA GLY A 139 30.43 0.56 21.28
C GLY A 139 31.27 1.59 20.55
N GLY A 140 30.97 2.90 20.62
CA GLY A 140 31.87 3.96 20.15
C GLY A 140 31.97 4.12 18.63
N ALA A 141 31.16 3.42 17.86
CA ALA A 141 30.94 3.70 16.45
C ALA A 141 29.92 4.85 16.30
N GLU A 142 30.04 5.66 15.25
CA GLU A 142 29.02 6.68 14.97
C GLU A 142 27.63 6.02 14.87
N PRO A 143 26.61 6.57 15.55
CA PRO A 143 25.29 5.97 15.58
C PRO A 143 24.72 5.91 14.16
N VAL A 144 24.36 4.70 13.71
CA VAL A 144 23.67 4.53 12.43
C VAL A 144 22.20 4.89 12.64
N PRO A 145 21.70 5.98 12.06
CA PRO A 145 20.31 6.35 12.22
C PRO A 145 19.41 5.30 11.52
N ILE A 146 18.51 4.70 12.27
CA ILE A 146 17.46 3.85 11.72
C ILE A 146 16.22 4.70 11.53
N ASP A 147 15.87 4.98 10.28
CA ASP A 147 14.70 5.78 9.93
C ASP A 147 13.45 4.90 9.94
N ILE A 148 12.60 5.06 10.94
CA ILE A 148 11.32 4.35 11.02
C ILE A 148 10.20 5.29 10.63
N ASN A 149 9.52 4.99 9.54
CA ASN A 149 8.33 5.72 9.10
C ASN A 149 7.10 5.23 9.87
N ILE A 150 6.82 5.89 11.01
CA ILE A 150 5.68 5.55 11.89
C ILE A 150 4.35 5.70 11.15
N MET A 151 4.26 6.60 10.18
CA MET A 151 3.02 6.81 9.44
C MET A 151 2.65 5.58 8.59
N ILE A 152 3.62 4.96 7.94
CA ILE A 152 3.41 3.72 7.18
C ILE A 152 2.99 2.59 8.12
N LEU A 153 3.65 2.44 9.28
CA LEU A 153 3.28 1.45 10.29
C LEU A 153 1.86 1.67 10.81
N PHE A 154 1.49 2.92 11.09
CA PHE A 154 0.14 3.26 11.51
C PHE A 154 -0.89 2.85 10.45
N PHE A 155 -0.68 3.17 9.19
CA PHE A 155 -1.57 2.76 8.10
C PHE A 155 -1.63 1.24 7.95
N ALA A 156 -0.53 0.52 8.13
CA ALA A 156 -0.50 -0.94 8.10
C ALA A 156 -1.41 -1.54 9.18
N VAL A 157 -1.30 -1.04 10.41
CA VAL A 157 -2.14 -1.47 11.54
C VAL A 157 -3.61 -1.14 11.29
N MET A 158 -3.91 0.08 10.81
CA MET A 158 -5.28 0.49 10.49
C MET A 158 -5.92 -0.41 9.42
N ILE A 159 -5.21 -0.73 8.35
CA ILE A 159 -5.71 -1.62 7.30
C ILE A 159 -5.90 -3.04 7.82
N LEU A 160 -5.03 -3.50 8.72
CA LEU A 160 -5.18 -4.79 9.37
C LEU A 160 -6.43 -4.82 10.25
N GLY A 161 -6.71 -3.74 11.00
CA GLY A 161 -7.94 -3.56 11.77
C GLY A 161 -9.19 -3.59 10.88
N VAL A 162 -9.18 -2.86 9.77
CA VAL A 162 -10.25 -2.90 8.76
C VAL A 162 -10.47 -4.33 8.26
N SER A 163 -9.40 -5.08 7.98
CA SER A 163 -9.49 -6.49 7.56
C SER A 163 -10.23 -7.38 8.56
N ILE A 164 -10.02 -7.15 9.87
CA ILE A 164 -10.70 -7.88 10.94
C ILE A 164 -12.20 -7.54 10.96
N VAL A 165 -12.55 -6.26 10.83
CA VAL A 165 -13.95 -5.80 10.78
C VAL A 165 -14.66 -6.42 9.57
N PHE A 166 -14.03 -6.45 8.39
CA PHE A 166 -14.60 -7.10 7.20
C PHE A 166 -14.76 -8.61 7.38
N GLN A 167 -13.83 -9.28 8.07
CA GLN A 167 -13.97 -10.69 8.39
C GLN A 167 -15.17 -10.94 9.29
N TYR A 168 -15.36 -10.12 10.30
CA TYR A 168 -16.51 -10.20 11.20
C TYR A 168 -17.82 -9.96 10.46
N GLY A 169 -17.88 -8.95 9.59
CA GLY A 169 -19.05 -8.70 8.73
C GLY A 169 -19.39 -9.87 7.80
N ASN A 170 -18.38 -10.55 7.25
CA ASN A 170 -18.60 -11.76 6.44
C ASN A 170 -19.20 -12.90 7.27
N LEU A 171 -18.78 -13.05 8.52
CA LEU A 171 -19.26 -14.09 9.40
C LEU A 171 -20.72 -13.85 9.81
N LEU A 172 -21.08 -12.60 10.12
CA LEU A 172 -22.47 -12.21 10.40
C LEU A 172 -23.39 -12.43 9.20
N GLN A 173 -22.93 -12.07 8.00
CA GLN A 173 -23.72 -12.30 6.78
C GLN A 173 -24.02 -13.78 6.57
N ARG A 174 -23.02 -14.66 6.76
CA ARG A 174 -23.23 -16.11 6.65
C ARG A 174 -24.24 -16.65 7.68
N LEU A 175 -24.15 -16.18 8.94
CA LEU A 175 -25.10 -16.57 9.97
C LEU A 175 -26.53 -16.12 9.64
N SER A 176 -26.69 -14.93 9.03
CA SER A 176 -27.99 -14.45 8.58
C SER A 176 -28.58 -15.30 7.45
N ASP A 177 -27.72 -15.66 6.49
CA ASP A 177 -28.13 -16.48 5.32
C ASP A 177 -28.48 -17.94 5.74
N GLU A 178 -27.95 -18.45 6.87
CA GLU A 178 -28.27 -19.80 7.39
C GLU A 178 -29.56 -19.83 8.23
N THR A 179 -30.08 -18.65 8.62
CA THR A 179 -31.29 -18.55 9.46
C THR A 179 -32.56 -18.25 8.67
N GLU A 180 -32.48 -18.00 7.37
CA GLU A 180 -33.62 -17.91 6.44
C GLU A 180 -33.89 -19.25 5.75
#